data_890c8c2db0627af8b98667ff3d83259a
#
_entry.id   890c8c2db0627af8b98667ff3d83259a
#
_cell.length_a   1.000
_cell.length_b   1.000
_cell.length_c   1.000
_cell.angle_alpha   90.00
_cell.angle_beta   90.00
_cell.angle_gamma   90.00
#
_symmetry.space_group_name_H-M   'P 1'
#
loop_
_entity.id
_entity.type
_entity.pdbx_description
1 polymer ?
#
loop_
_entity_poly.entity_id
_entity_poly.type
_entity_poly.pdbx_seq_one_letter_code
_entity_poly.pdbx_strand_id
1 'polypeptide(L)'
;VRRPHIRSVAVAIAVATAATGLAGTAFAGPATGAAHGVSSSATKTASVVKAAQTAAFAHASATGVSQGDELHAQDVMVDPEGARHVRFVRTHNGMQVLGGDLVVHLSRQLAYTGVTRAADHTVKPATQKAKLTARQAEQKAAAAAKGEAGTAELVVDARGGASALAYQVTVTDNGTSQTVVVDAVTGKVRSSTPDSDEFLSPKLLDTLRERGETIDPSTGIGSSANTAGLLGSGVSGATHYPATAHGTGKTLFVGSVGLTTTATSRGHYQLKDPSRYGTETRDAKGSYTEKFSAGTKFTNTTDVWGNGKTTSRASAAADAQYGVTKTLDFYKKTFNRKGIANNSKAAQAMVHWGKKVANAFWDPTCNCMLYGDGDGDMFKKPLVVLDVTGHELTHGVVEATAKLEPTYVDADGNQYGEPGSLNESLADIFGSNVEFFANNAKDTPDYLVGEKLGLAQKFLRRLDHPSLDRLEGTIDYWSSDTYYTEVHAGSGVSSHAYYLLAEGSGKKKIGSVNYDSPTYNGSTVKGIGRTKATAIFYRALTRYMVSTTDFHDARVATLKAAKDLYGASSTEYKTVDKAWAAVNVTAANTPAARH
;
A
#
# COMPACT_ATOMS: atom_id res chain seq x y z
N VAL A 1 -13.83 -26.97 30.59
CA VAL A 1 -13.83 -25.55 31.04
C VAL A 1 -14.18 -24.73 29.82
N ARG A 2 -15.36 -24.14 29.81
CA ARG A 2 -15.88 -23.35 28.67
C ARG A 2 -15.11 -22.03 28.57
N ARG A 3 -14.51 -21.73 27.41
CA ARG A 3 -13.95 -20.42 27.08
C ARG A 3 -15.04 -19.55 26.39
N PRO A 4 -15.09 -18.25 26.66
CA PRO A 4 -16.09 -17.37 26.07
C PRO A 4 -15.80 -17.07 24.61
N HIS A 5 -16.84 -17.11 23.78
CA HIS A 5 -16.80 -16.70 22.39
C HIS A 5 -16.50 -15.19 22.29
N ILE A 6 -15.40 -14.84 21.64
CA ILE A 6 -15.11 -13.48 21.21
C ILE A 6 -15.85 -13.29 19.87
N ARG A 7 -16.83 -12.41 19.88
CA ARG A 7 -17.56 -12.00 18.67
C ARG A 7 -16.63 -11.11 17.85
N SER A 8 -16.34 -11.53 16.64
CA SER A 8 -15.72 -10.69 15.62
C SER A 8 -16.67 -9.52 15.32
N VAL A 9 -16.21 -8.30 15.53
CA VAL A 9 -16.93 -7.09 15.15
C VAL A 9 -16.53 -6.77 13.72
N ALA A 10 -17.41 -7.10 12.78
CA ALA A 10 -17.32 -6.55 11.44
C ALA A 10 -17.46 -5.02 11.54
N VAL A 11 -16.45 -4.29 11.07
CA VAL A 11 -16.53 -2.83 10.96
C VAL A 11 -17.40 -2.50 9.76
N ALA A 12 -18.69 -2.45 9.99
CA ALA A 12 -19.61 -1.80 9.07
C ALA A 12 -19.45 -0.29 9.22
N ILE A 13 -18.94 0.38 8.19
CA ILE A 13 -18.98 1.83 8.09
C ILE A 13 -20.45 2.22 7.86
N ALA A 14 -21.14 2.55 8.93
CA ALA A 14 -22.49 3.07 8.87
C ALA A 14 -22.46 4.49 8.27
N VAL A 15 -22.91 4.63 7.03
CA VAL A 15 -23.35 5.92 6.50
C VAL A 15 -24.72 6.18 7.08
N ALA A 16 -24.80 7.14 8.01
CA ALA A 16 -26.06 7.57 8.60
C ALA A 16 -26.96 8.21 7.53
N THR A 17 -28.00 7.51 7.10
CA THR A 17 -29.15 8.09 6.43
C THR A 17 -30.07 8.72 7.48
N ALA A 18 -30.11 10.04 7.55
CA ALA A 18 -31.08 10.77 8.34
C ALA A 18 -32.43 10.72 7.63
N ALA A 19 -33.39 9.98 8.20
CA ALA A 19 -34.81 10.10 7.88
C ALA A 19 -35.48 11.04 8.89
N THR A 20 -36.29 11.94 8.37
CA THR A 20 -37.04 13.00 9.00
C THR A 20 -38.19 12.48 9.90
N GLY A 21 -38.45 13.18 11.01
CA GLY A 21 -39.72 13.05 11.71
C GLY A 21 -39.86 13.75 13.06
N LEU A 22 -40.40 14.98 13.03
CA LEU A 22 -41.36 15.62 13.95
C LEU A 22 -41.01 16.02 15.40
N ALA A 23 -40.92 17.31 15.56
CA ALA A 23 -41.58 18.24 16.51
C ALA A 23 -41.59 17.98 18.04
N GLY A 24 -41.10 19.00 18.78
CA GLY A 24 -41.42 19.19 20.21
C GLY A 24 -40.55 20.24 20.90
N THR A 25 -41.05 21.49 20.91
CA THR A 25 -40.90 22.58 21.89
C THR A 25 -39.55 23.09 22.40
N ALA A 26 -39.41 24.38 22.22
CA ALA A 26 -38.32 25.27 22.57
C ALA A 26 -38.11 25.48 24.09
N PHE A 27 -36.85 25.73 24.48
CA PHE A 27 -36.48 26.73 25.47
C PHE A 27 -35.22 27.47 25.00
N ALA A 28 -35.29 28.77 24.97
CA ALA A 28 -34.27 29.69 24.52
C ALA A 28 -33.32 30.10 25.64
N GLY A 29 -32.01 30.23 25.30
CA GLY A 29 -31.02 30.98 26.05
C GLY A 29 -29.79 31.21 25.15
N PRO A 30 -29.05 32.33 25.24
CA PRO A 30 -28.43 32.93 24.08
C PRO A 30 -27.08 32.33 23.69
N ALA A 31 -26.92 32.24 22.37
CA ALA A 31 -25.70 31.82 21.68
C ALA A 31 -24.73 32.97 21.49
N THR A 32 -23.42 32.68 21.51
CA THR A 32 -22.48 33.30 20.58
C THR A 32 -21.26 32.37 20.40
N GLY A 33 -20.98 32.00 19.14
CA GLY A 33 -19.78 31.23 18.79
C GLY A 33 -19.96 30.55 17.44
N ALA A 34 -19.49 31.20 16.39
CA ALA A 34 -19.68 30.80 15.00
C ALA A 34 -19.15 29.42 14.67
N ALA A 35 -20.05 28.50 14.32
CA ALA A 35 -19.75 27.25 13.62
C ALA A 35 -19.89 27.48 12.11
N HIS A 36 -18.86 28.01 11.46
CA HIS A 36 -18.80 28.13 10.01
C HIS A 36 -17.70 27.23 9.46
N GLY A 37 -18.05 26.22 8.64
CA GLY A 37 -17.12 25.57 7.74
C GLY A 37 -17.29 24.07 7.48
N VAL A 38 -17.92 23.28 8.36
CA VAL A 38 -17.97 21.81 8.20
C VAL A 38 -19.16 21.35 7.34
N SER A 39 -20.28 22.05 7.38
CA SER A 39 -21.52 21.69 6.66
C SER A 39 -21.39 21.80 5.12
N SER A 40 -20.66 22.76 4.59
CA SER A 40 -20.60 22.98 3.14
C SER A 40 -19.73 21.97 2.38
N SER A 41 -18.72 21.40 3.02
CA SER A 41 -17.82 20.43 2.39
C SER A 41 -18.47 19.04 2.28
N ALA A 42 -19.10 18.57 3.34
CA ALA A 42 -19.78 17.27 3.35
C ALA A 42 -20.96 17.24 2.34
N THR A 43 -21.73 18.31 2.27
CA THR A 43 -22.85 18.43 1.32
C THR A 43 -22.36 18.44 -0.13
N LYS A 44 -21.23 19.12 -0.42
CA LYS A 44 -20.62 19.12 -1.76
C LYS A 44 -20.12 17.74 -2.16
N THR A 45 -19.52 17.00 -1.24
CA THR A 45 -19.05 15.63 -1.50
C THR A 45 -20.22 14.69 -1.80
N ALA A 46 -21.29 14.74 -1.01
CA ALA A 46 -22.49 13.94 -1.22
C ALA A 46 -23.15 14.20 -2.59
N SER A 47 -23.19 15.46 -3.04
CA SER A 47 -23.74 15.81 -4.36
C SER A 47 -22.90 15.25 -5.52
N VAL A 48 -21.57 15.24 -5.37
CA VAL A 48 -20.65 14.64 -6.36
C VAL A 48 -20.84 13.12 -6.43
N VAL A 49 -20.93 12.44 -5.29
CA VAL A 49 -21.19 10.99 -5.22
C VAL A 49 -22.50 10.64 -5.89
N LYS A 50 -23.59 11.37 -5.58
CA LYS A 50 -24.89 11.15 -6.22
C LYS A 50 -24.85 11.37 -7.73
N ALA A 51 -24.15 12.41 -8.21
CA ALA A 51 -24.00 12.66 -9.63
C ALA A 51 -23.25 11.53 -10.32
N ALA A 52 -22.19 11.00 -9.69
CA ALA A 52 -21.41 9.88 -10.22
C ALA A 52 -22.22 8.57 -10.25
N GLN A 53 -23.01 8.27 -9.20
CA GLN A 53 -23.93 7.14 -9.19
C GLN A 53 -24.96 7.25 -10.32
N THR A 54 -25.63 8.41 -10.44
CA THR A 54 -26.60 8.66 -11.53
C THR A 54 -25.94 8.50 -12.90
N ALA A 55 -24.74 9.05 -13.10
CA ALA A 55 -24.01 8.90 -14.34
C ALA A 55 -23.62 7.45 -14.64
N ALA A 56 -23.23 6.68 -13.62
CA ALA A 56 -22.91 5.27 -13.78
C ALA A 56 -24.09 4.46 -14.34
N PHE A 57 -25.27 4.63 -13.78
CA PHE A 57 -26.48 3.93 -14.26
C PHE A 57 -26.99 4.48 -15.60
N ALA A 58 -26.87 5.78 -15.87
CA ALA A 58 -27.22 6.36 -17.17
C ALA A 58 -26.32 5.86 -18.31
N HIS A 59 -25.09 5.48 -18.00
CA HIS A 59 -24.10 4.94 -18.94
C HIS A 59 -23.80 3.45 -18.69
N ALA A 60 -24.82 2.65 -18.37
CA ALA A 60 -24.70 1.26 -17.95
C ALA A 60 -23.89 0.37 -18.92
N SER A 61 -24.01 0.60 -20.24
CA SER A 61 -23.22 -0.13 -21.25
C SER A 61 -21.71 0.11 -21.12
N ALA A 62 -21.30 1.31 -20.69
CA ALA A 62 -19.89 1.64 -20.48
C ALA A 62 -19.40 1.22 -19.09
N THR A 63 -20.23 1.37 -18.07
CA THR A 63 -19.86 1.11 -16.66
C THR A 63 -20.04 -0.35 -16.26
N GLY A 64 -20.80 -1.14 -17.03
CA GLY A 64 -21.10 -2.52 -16.71
C GLY A 64 -22.06 -2.68 -15.53
N VAL A 65 -22.66 -1.60 -15.02
CA VAL A 65 -23.66 -1.70 -13.94
C VAL A 65 -24.98 -2.25 -14.48
N SER A 66 -25.73 -2.96 -13.64
CA SER A 66 -26.97 -3.63 -14.00
C SER A 66 -28.02 -3.46 -12.89
N GLN A 67 -29.24 -3.92 -13.14
CA GLN A 67 -30.26 -4.01 -12.14
C GLN A 67 -29.80 -4.93 -10.99
N GLY A 68 -30.01 -4.49 -9.75
CA GLY A 68 -29.55 -5.19 -8.54
C GLY A 68 -28.18 -4.72 -8.04
N ASP A 69 -27.48 -3.86 -8.80
CA ASP A 69 -26.23 -3.29 -8.34
C ASP A 69 -26.44 -2.05 -7.47
N GLU A 70 -25.62 -1.95 -6.43
CA GLU A 70 -25.45 -0.74 -5.64
C GLU A 70 -24.00 -0.32 -5.65
N LEU A 71 -23.74 1.00 -5.73
CA LEU A 71 -22.41 1.59 -5.75
C LEU A 71 -22.15 2.34 -4.45
N HIS A 72 -21.14 1.93 -3.71
CA HIS A 72 -20.74 2.53 -2.43
C HIS A 72 -19.43 3.30 -2.63
N ALA A 73 -19.49 4.63 -2.46
CA ALA A 73 -18.31 5.49 -2.69
C ALA A 73 -17.24 5.23 -1.61
N GLN A 74 -16.02 4.98 -2.07
CA GLN A 74 -14.84 4.85 -1.21
C GLN A 74 -14.03 6.15 -1.15
N ASP A 75 -13.83 6.82 -2.31
CA ASP A 75 -13.05 8.05 -2.38
C ASP A 75 -13.63 9.00 -3.43
N VAL A 76 -13.46 10.30 -3.19
CA VAL A 76 -13.81 11.38 -4.11
C VAL A 76 -12.59 12.25 -4.32
N MET A 77 -12.01 12.16 -5.50
CA MET A 77 -10.82 12.90 -5.87
C MET A 77 -11.21 14.08 -6.75
N VAL A 78 -10.66 15.24 -6.47
CA VAL A 78 -10.90 16.48 -7.21
C VAL A 78 -9.57 16.98 -7.77
N ASP A 79 -9.53 17.20 -9.06
CA ASP A 79 -8.36 17.74 -9.73
C ASP A 79 -8.29 19.28 -9.61
N PRO A 80 -7.12 19.89 -9.78
CA PRO A 80 -6.97 21.34 -9.75
C PRO A 80 -7.91 22.06 -10.72
N GLU A 81 -8.15 21.49 -11.90
CA GLU A 81 -9.02 22.03 -12.95
C GLU A 81 -10.51 21.79 -12.64
N GLY A 82 -10.78 21.03 -11.58
CA GLY A 82 -12.11 20.76 -11.06
C GLY A 82 -12.79 19.50 -11.61
N ALA A 83 -12.13 18.68 -12.41
CA ALA A 83 -12.62 17.34 -12.73
C ALA A 83 -12.73 16.48 -11.46
N ARG A 84 -13.63 15.51 -11.47
CA ARG A 84 -13.87 14.64 -10.31
C ARG A 84 -13.83 13.19 -10.70
N HIS A 85 -13.27 12.39 -9.80
CA HIS A 85 -13.17 10.94 -9.96
C HIS A 85 -13.73 10.31 -8.70
N VAL A 86 -14.79 9.52 -8.83
CA VAL A 86 -15.43 8.86 -7.71
C VAL A 86 -15.18 7.37 -7.81
N ARG A 87 -14.46 6.83 -6.84
CA ARG A 87 -14.19 5.39 -6.73
C ARG A 87 -15.32 4.73 -5.95
N PHE A 88 -15.80 3.62 -6.50
CA PHE A 88 -16.85 2.81 -5.91
C PHE A 88 -16.41 1.37 -5.70
N VAL A 89 -16.84 0.78 -4.60
CA VAL A 89 -17.07 -0.66 -4.49
C VAL A 89 -18.51 -0.96 -4.87
N ARG A 90 -18.77 -2.18 -5.29
CA ARG A 90 -20.05 -2.60 -5.85
C ARG A 90 -20.62 -3.76 -5.04
N THR A 91 -21.92 -3.73 -4.79
CA THR A 91 -22.69 -4.90 -4.39
C THR A 91 -23.67 -5.29 -5.50
N HIS A 92 -24.02 -6.57 -5.58
CA HIS A 92 -25.04 -7.10 -6.49
C HIS A 92 -26.06 -7.91 -5.68
N ASN A 93 -27.32 -7.47 -5.66
CA ASN A 93 -28.35 -8.04 -4.80
C ASN A 93 -27.93 -8.19 -3.34
N GLY A 94 -27.26 -7.17 -2.81
CA GLY A 94 -26.73 -7.11 -1.44
C GLY A 94 -25.44 -7.88 -1.18
N MET A 95 -24.92 -8.64 -2.14
CA MET A 95 -23.64 -9.36 -2.04
C MET A 95 -22.50 -8.48 -2.55
N GLN A 96 -21.37 -8.45 -1.84
CA GLN A 96 -20.16 -7.78 -2.31
C GLN A 96 -19.70 -8.39 -3.63
N VAL A 97 -19.19 -7.56 -4.56
CA VAL A 97 -18.63 -8.01 -5.82
C VAL A 97 -17.11 -7.87 -5.78
N LEU A 98 -16.40 -8.98 -5.74
CA LEU A 98 -14.95 -9.03 -5.87
C LEU A 98 -14.56 -8.74 -7.33
N GLY A 99 -13.63 -7.80 -7.57
CA GLY A 99 -13.32 -7.32 -8.92
C GLY A 99 -14.46 -6.51 -9.55
N GLY A 100 -15.35 -5.95 -8.73
CA GLY A 100 -16.47 -5.13 -9.18
C GLY A 100 -16.26 -3.62 -9.03
N ASP A 101 -15.09 -3.21 -8.57
CA ASP A 101 -14.76 -1.81 -8.33
C ASP A 101 -14.67 -1.01 -9.65
N LEU A 102 -15.00 0.27 -9.55
CA LEU A 102 -14.96 1.18 -10.69
C LEU A 102 -14.69 2.62 -10.25
N VAL A 103 -14.13 3.42 -11.16
CA VAL A 103 -13.95 4.86 -10.98
C VAL A 103 -14.75 5.59 -12.05
N VAL A 104 -15.74 6.37 -11.63
CA VAL A 104 -16.54 7.22 -12.53
C VAL A 104 -15.88 8.58 -12.64
N HIS A 105 -15.61 9.00 -13.87
CA HIS A 105 -14.98 10.29 -14.17
C HIS A 105 -16.04 11.31 -14.56
N LEU A 106 -15.97 12.49 -13.94
CA LEU A 106 -16.88 13.61 -14.18
C LEU A 106 -16.10 14.88 -14.50
N SER A 107 -16.65 15.71 -15.37
CA SER A 107 -16.15 17.07 -15.60
C SER A 107 -16.33 17.96 -14.37
N ARG A 108 -15.82 19.20 -14.44
CA ARG A 108 -16.08 20.24 -13.44
C ARG A 108 -17.58 20.52 -13.24
N GLN A 109 -18.38 20.36 -14.29
CA GLN A 109 -19.83 20.56 -14.29
C GLN A 109 -20.60 19.28 -13.89
N LEU A 110 -19.91 18.23 -13.45
CA LEU A 110 -20.44 16.93 -13.09
C LEU A 110 -21.04 16.13 -14.26
N ALA A 111 -20.71 16.48 -15.51
CA ALA A 111 -21.05 15.67 -16.66
C ALA A 111 -20.13 14.43 -16.73
N TYR A 112 -20.68 13.29 -17.13
CA TYR A 112 -19.92 12.05 -17.34
C TYR A 112 -18.85 12.24 -18.42
N THR A 113 -17.62 11.82 -18.14
CA THR A 113 -16.50 11.86 -19.08
C THR A 113 -15.87 10.51 -19.33
N GLY A 114 -16.25 9.49 -18.56
CA GLY A 114 -15.74 8.14 -18.73
C GLY A 114 -15.76 7.31 -17.45
N VAL A 115 -15.28 6.10 -17.54
CA VAL A 115 -15.16 5.14 -16.46
C VAL A 115 -13.87 4.33 -16.59
N THR A 116 -13.29 3.94 -15.47
CA THR A 116 -12.36 2.82 -15.36
C THR A 116 -13.03 1.75 -14.51
N ARG A 117 -13.02 0.48 -14.91
CA ARG A 117 -13.73 -0.60 -14.23
C ARG A 117 -12.89 -1.87 -14.18
N ALA A 118 -12.99 -2.63 -13.10
CA ALA A 118 -12.30 -3.89 -12.91
C ALA A 118 -12.94 -5.03 -13.74
N ALA A 119 -14.26 -5.20 -13.65
CA ALA A 119 -14.97 -6.17 -14.49
C ALA A 119 -15.17 -5.61 -15.90
N ASP A 120 -14.70 -6.31 -16.91
CA ASP A 120 -14.89 -6.00 -18.33
C ASP A 120 -16.27 -6.42 -18.87
N HIS A 121 -17.03 -7.18 -18.10
CA HIS A 121 -18.36 -7.72 -18.37
C HIS A 121 -19.41 -7.20 -17.39
N THR A 122 -20.69 -7.46 -17.69
CA THR A 122 -21.80 -7.20 -16.78
C THR A 122 -21.78 -8.23 -15.66
N VAL A 123 -21.81 -7.79 -14.40
CA VAL A 123 -21.84 -8.67 -13.22
C VAL A 123 -23.18 -9.35 -13.14
N LYS A 124 -23.22 -10.63 -13.50
CA LYS A 124 -24.41 -11.46 -13.46
C LYS A 124 -24.02 -12.92 -13.25
N PRO A 125 -23.96 -13.40 -12.00
CA PRO A 125 -23.63 -14.80 -11.76
C PRO A 125 -24.71 -15.71 -12.36
N ALA A 126 -24.30 -16.86 -12.90
CA ALA A 126 -25.19 -17.82 -13.55
C ALA A 126 -26.28 -18.37 -12.61
N THR A 127 -26.05 -18.30 -11.31
CA THR A 127 -27.01 -18.64 -10.26
C THR A 127 -26.86 -17.72 -9.08
N GLN A 128 -27.99 -17.42 -8.41
CA GLN A 128 -27.99 -16.68 -7.13
C GLN A 128 -28.20 -17.62 -5.93
N LYS A 129 -28.29 -18.93 -6.18
CA LYS A 129 -28.48 -19.93 -5.13
C LYS A 129 -27.23 -20.79 -4.96
N ALA A 130 -26.63 -20.69 -3.81
CA ALA A 130 -25.51 -21.55 -3.42
C ALA A 130 -25.98 -23.02 -3.30
N LYS A 131 -25.12 -23.95 -3.73
CA LYS A 131 -25.29 -25.40 -3.48
C LYS A 131 -24.59 -25.81 -2.19
N LEU A 132 -23.49 -25.15 -1.83
CA LEU A 132 -22.81 -25.35 -0.57
C LEU A 132 -23.46 -24.51 0.53
N THR A 133 -23.45 -25.03 1.74
CA THR A 133 -23.72 -24.24 2.94
C THR A 133 -22.46 -23.44 3.34
N ALA A 134 -22.64 -22.36 4.11
CA ALA A 134 -21.53 -21.58 4.68
C ALA A 134 -20.51 -22.48 5.41
N ARG A 135 -20.99 -23.39 6.25
CA ARG A 135 -20.14 -24.35 7.00
C ARG A 135 -19.31 -25.26 6.08
N GLN A 136 -19.86 -25.69 4.94
CA GLN A 136 -19.09 -26.49 3.98
C GLN A 136 -17.99 -25.65 3.29
N ALA A 137 -18.27 -24.36 3.04
CA ALA A 137 -17.29 -23.43 2.51
C ALA A 137 -16.18 -23.14 3.54
N GLU A 138 -16.53 -22.92 4.81
CA GLU A 138 -15.58 -22.76 5.92
C GLU A 138 -14.64 -23.98 6.03
N GLN A 139 -15.17 -25.20 5.99
CA GLN A 139 -14.37 -26.42 6.03
C GLN A 139 -13.39 -26.53 4.85
N LYS A 140 -13.84 -26.15 3.65
CA LYS A 140 -12.98 -26.17 2.45
C LYS A 140 -11.90 -25.10 2.52
N ALA A 141 -12.23 -23.91 2.99
CA ALA A 141 -11.29 -22.82 3.19
C ALA A 141 -10.24 -23.19 4.25
N ALA A 142 -10.66 -23.70 5.40
CA ALA A 142 -9.76 -24.18 6.46
C ALA A 142 -8.79 -25.27 5.96
N ALA A 143 -9.27 -26.20 5.13
CA ALA A 143 -8.44 -27.24 4.55
C ALA A 143 -7.43 -26.71 3.53
N ALA A 144 -7.83 -25.70 2.73
CA ALA A 144 -6.97 -25.10 1.72
C ALA A 144 -5.85 -24.24 2.34
N ALA A 145 -6.17 -23.42 3.31
CA ALA A 145 -5.22 -22.52 3.97
C ALA A 145 -4.60 -23.10 5.26
N LYS A 146 -4.95 -24.35 5.63
CA LYS A 146 -4.39 -25.08 6.80
C LYS A 146 -4.54 -24.33 8.13
N GLY A 147 -5.68 -23.62 8.33
CA GLY A 147 -5.91 -22.78 9.51
C GLY A 147 -7.34 -22.85 10.04
N GLU A 148 -7.65 -21.98 10.99
CA GLU A 148 -9.01 -21.81 11.56
C GLU A 148 -9.84 -20.88 10.68
N ALA A 149 -10.97 -21.39 10.15
CA ALA A 149 -11.87 -20.60 9.33
C ALA A 149 -12.76 -19.68 10.20
N GLY A 150 -12.86 -18.43 9.80
CA GLY A 150 -13.89 -17.49 10.23
C GLY A 150 -15.25 -17.79 9.57
N THR A 151 -16.17 -16.84 9.68
CA THR A 151 -17.50 -16.96 9.07
C THR A 151 -17.43 -16.78 7.55
N ALA A 152 -18.07 -17.68 6.81
CA ALA A 152 -18.20 -17.55 5.36
C ALA A 152 -19.24 -16.50 4.97
N GLU A 153 -18.86 -15.55 4.13
CA GLU A 153 -19.75 -14.54 3.57
C GLU A 153 -20.02 -14.83 2.08
N LEU A 154 -21.29 -14.75 1.67
CA LEU A 154 -21.67 -14.98 0.27
C LEU A 154 -21.35 -13.72 -0.56
N VAL A 155 -20.61 -13.91 -1.64
CA VAL A 155 -20.11 -12.84 -2.52
C VAL A 155 -20.32 -13.22 -4.00
N VAL A 156 -20.19 -12.24 -4.86
CA VAL A 156 -20.06 -12.45 -6.31
C VAL A 156 -18.61 -12.24 -6.68
N ASP A 157 -17.95 -13.25 -7.20
CA ASP A 157 -16.59 -13.12 -7.75
C ASP A 157 -16.66 -12.81 -9.25
N ALA A 158 -16.32 -11.59 -9.65
CA ALA A 158 -16.30 -11.09 -11.02
C ALA A 158 -14.87 -11.03 -11.60
N ARG A 159 -13.87 -11.54 -10.92
CA ARG A 159 -12.50 -11.67 -11.43
C ARG A 159 -12.43 -12.85 -12.39
N GLY A 160 -11.66 -12.77 -13.47
CA GLY A 160 -11.45 -13.90 -14.39
C GLY A 160 -12.55 -14.15 -15.42
N GLY A 161 -13.19 -13.12 -15.94
CA GLY A 161 -13.99 -13.17 -17.18
C GLY A 161 -15.47 -13.51 -17.04
N ALA A 162 -15.89 -14.30 -16.04
CA ALA A 162 -17.31 -14.61 -15.78
C ALA A 162 -17.62 -14.52 -14.30
N SER A 163 -18.75 -13.90 -13.98
CA SER A 163 -19.19 -13.76 -12.59
C SER A 163 -19.67 -15.10 -12.01
N ALA A 164 -19.18 -15.46 -10.84
CA ALA A 164 -19.56 -16.66 -10.11
C ALA A 164 -20.06 -16.31 -8.69
N LEU A 165 -21.01 -17.11 -8.19
CA LEU A 165 -21.41 -17.06 -6.78
C LEU A 165 -20.34 -17.80 -5.97
N ALA A 166 -19.82 -17.16 -4.92
CA ALA A 166 -18.75 -17.72 -4.11
C ALA A 166 -18.94 -17.39 -2.62
N TYR A 167 -18.22 -18.07 -1.77
CA TYR A 167 -18.04 -17.71 -0.37
C TYR A 167 -16.64 -17.15 -0.15
N GLN A 168 -16.56 -16.02 0.52
CA GLN A 168 -15.31 -15.46 1.04
C GLN A 168 -15.16 -15.85 2.51
N VAL A 169 -14.00 -16.38 2.89
CA VAL A 169 -13.70 -16.87 4.24
C VAL A 169 -12.32 -16.40 4.63
N THR A 170 -12.21 -15.68 5.73
CA THR A 170 -10.90 -15.41 6.35
C THR A 170 -10.46 -16.64 7.13
N VAL A 171 -9.27 -17.14 6.87
CA VAL A 171 -8.65 -18.28 7.58
C VAL A 171 -7.41 -17.77 8.29
N THR A 172 -7.29 -18.08 9.58
CA THR A 172 -6.16 -17.64 10.41
C THR A 172 -5.32 -18.85 10.83
N ASP A 173 -4.02 -18.77 10.60
CA ASP A 173 -3.03 -19.73 11.11
C ASP A 173 -1.88 -19.00 11.80
N ASN A 174 -1.56 -19.40 13.04
CA ASN A 174 -0.43 -18.88 13.85
C ASN A 174 -0.26 -17.36 13.89
N GLY A 175 -1.36 -16.60 13.72
CA GLY A 175 -1.38 -15.13 13.75
C GLY A 175 -1.24 -14.47 12.38
N THR A 176 -1.24 -15.24 11.30
CA THR A 176 -1.38 -14.75 9.92
C THR A 176 -2.78 -15.05 9.40
N SER A 177 -3.33 -14.18 8.56
CA SER A 177 -4.66 -14.33 7.98
C SER A 177 -4.59 -14.42 6.46
N GLN A 178 -5.49 -15.23 5.89
CA GLN A 178 -5.68 -15.36 4.43
C GLN A 178 -7.16 -15.25 4.11
N THR A 179 -7.48 -14.59 3.01
CA THR A 179 -8.82 -14.57 2.44
C THR A 179 -8.94 -15.66 1.37
N VAL A 180 -9.77 -16.69 1.65
CA VAL A 180 -10.04 -17.80 0.74
C VAL A 180 -11.40 -17.62 0.08
N VAL A 181 -11.45 -17.69 -1.25
CA VAL A 181 -12.70 -17.62 -2.02
C VAL A 181 -13.04 -19.01 -2.54
N VAL A 182 -14.21 -19.53 -2.15
CA VAL A 182 -14.69 -20.86 -2.50
C VAL A 182 -15.93 -20.75 -3.37
N ASP A 183 -15.90 -21.34 -4.57
CA ASP A 183 -17.06 -21.37 -5.47
C ASP A 183 -18.28 -22.00 -4.78
N ALA A 184 -19.35 -21.27 -4.67
CA ALA A 184 -20.53 -21.67 -3.90
C ALA A 184 -21.36 -22.79 -4.55
N VAL A 185 -21.05 -23.16 -5.80
CA VAL A 185 -21.73 -24.21 -6.58
C VAL A 185 -20.89 -25.47 -6.65
N THR A 186 -19.60 -25.35 -6.98
CA THR A 186 -18.70 -26.47 -7.22
C THR A 186 -17.87 -26.84 -5.99
N GLY A 187 -17.64 -25.91 -5.07
CA GLY A 187 -16.79 -26.06 -3.91
C GLY A 187 -15.29 -26.05 -4.24
N LYS A 188 -14.90 -25.61 -5.43
CA LYS A 188 -13.50 -25.37 -5.78
C LYS A 188 -13.02 -24.10 -5.12
N VAL A 189 -11.78 -24.07 -4.63
CA VAL A 189 -11.10 -22.83 -4.23
C VAL A 189 -10.79 -22.05 -5.50
N ARG A 190 -11.23 -20.79 -5.55
CA ARG A 190 -11.00 -19.87 -6.66
C ARG A 190 -9.76 -19.01 -6.44
N SER A 191 -9.55 -18.58 -5.20
CA SER A 191 -8.34 -17.88 -4.76
C SER A 191 -8.10 -18.09 -3.28
N SER A 192 -6.84 -17.97 -2.88
CA SER A 192 -6.42 -17.86 -1.48
C SER A 192 -5.35 -16.79 -1.47
N THR A 193 -5.57 -15.68 -0.77
CA THR A 193 -4.70 -14.50 -0.80
C THR A 193 -4.35 -14.12 0.63
N PRO A 194 -3.07 -13.91 0.98
CA PRO A 194 -2.70 -13.34 2.26
C PRO A 194 -3.39 -12.00 2.50
N ASP A 195 -3.77 -11.71 3.74
CA ASP A 195 -4.43 -10.45 4.10
C ASP A 195 -3.38 -9.34 4.37
N SER A 196 -2.11 -9.70 4.56
CA SER A 196 -0.97 -8.77 4.69
C SER A 196 -0.10 -8.81 3.46
N ASP A 197 0.45 -7.66 3.09
CA ASP A 197 1.52 -7.55 2.10
C ASP A 197 2.86 -7.83 2.77
N GLU A 198 3.77 -8.53 2.09
CA GLU A 198 5.05 -9.01 2.62
C GLU A 198 6.21 -8.48 1.76
N PHE A 199 7.24 -7.92 2.39
CA PHE A 199 8.42 -7.39 1.69
C PHE A 199 9.26 -8.47 0.99
N LEU A 200 9.30 -9.68 1.56
CA LEU A 200 10.05 -10.82 1.04
C LEU A 200 9.11 -11.98 0.74
N SER A 201 9.15 -12.47 -0.49
CA SER A 201 8.36 -13.65 -0.88
C SER A 201 8.82 -14.91 -0.14
N PRO A 202 7.93 -15.90 0.07
CA PRO A 202 8.32 -17.22 0.58
C PRO A 202 9.43 -17.86 -0.24
N LYS A 203 9.35 -17.77 -1.58
CA LYS A 203 10.36 -18.28 -2.50
C LYS A 203 11.74 -17.65 -2.29
N LEU A 204 11.78 -16.33 -2.06
CA LEU A 204 13.04 -15.65 -1.78
C LEU A 204 13.65 -16.11 -0.46
N LEU A 205 12.83 -16.22 0.59
CA LEU A 205 13.30 -16.69 1.90
C LEU A 205 13.91 -18.09 1.80
N ASP A 206 13.34 -18.99 1.00
CA ASP A 206 13.89 -20.32 0.75
C ASP A 206 15.16 -20.26 -0.09
N THR A 207 15.21 -19.42 -1.12
CA THR A 207 16.41 -19.19 -1.93
C THR A 207 17.59 -18.70 -1.08
N LEU A 208 17.35 -17.77 -0.17
CA LEU A 208 18.38 -17.24 0.73
C LEU A 208 18.89 -18.33 1.70
N ARG A 209 18.01 -19.17 2.22
CA ARG A 209 18.37 -20.31 3.09
C ARG A 209 19.22 -21.33 2.35
N GLU A 210 18.84 -21.70 1.12
CA GLU A 210 19.55 -22.70 0.31
C GLU A 210 20.94 -22.22 -0.10
N ARG A 211 21.12 -20.95 -0.40
CA ARG A 211 22.40 -20.36 -0.82
C ARG A 211 23.36 -20.12 0.34
N GLY A 212 22.89 -20.17 1.58
CA GLY A 212 23.71 -19.87 2.74
C GLY A 212 24.28 -18.45 2.70
N GLU A 213 23.54 -17.50 2.16
CA GLU A 213 23.96 -16.12 2.00
C GLU A 213 24.13 -15.48 3.38
N THR A 214 25.38 -15.40 3.85
CA THR A 214 25.72 -14.72 5.08
C THR A 214 25.78 -13.21 4.82
N ILE A 215 25.04 -12.48 5.63
CA ILE A 215 25.05 -11.03 5.64
C ILE A 215 26.34 -10.58 6.32
N ASP A 216 27.20 -9.81 5.60
CA ASP A 216 28.37 -9.18 6.18
C ASP A 216 27.94 -7.96 7.04
N PRO A 217 28.10 -8.02 8.38
CA PRO A 217 27.76 -6.90 9.24
C PRO A 217 28.73 -5.71 9.13
N SER A 218 29.82 -5.83 8.36
CA SER A 218 30.91 -4.85 8.32
C SER A 218 30.72 -3.74 7.29
N THR A 219 29.81 -3.87 6.33
CA THR A 219 29.66 -2.89 5.24
C THR A 219 28.85 -1.63 5.58
N GLY A 220 28.45 -1.43 6.83
CA GLY A 220 27.60 -0.32 7.31
C GLY A 220 28.27 0.71 8.22
N ILE A 221 29.60 0.69 8.45
CA ILE A 221 30.22 1.63 9.38
C ILE A 221 31.42 2.34 8.74
N GLY A 222 31.12 3.36 7.96
CA GLY A 222 32.08 4.45 7.74
C GLY A 222 32.06 5.36 8.96
N SER A 223 33.06 5.24 9.82
CA SER A 223 33.26 6.16 10.94
C SER A 223 33.72 7.51 10.43
N SER A 224 32.93 8.54 10.60
CA SER A 224 33.47 9.87 10.92
C SER A 224 32.44 10.64 11.73
N ALA A 225 32.83 10.87 12.97
CA ALA A 225 32.16 11.74 13.87
C ALA A 225 32.14 13.17 13.34
N ASN A 226 30.95 13.73 13.17
CA ASN A 226 30.74 15.14 13.34
C ASN A 226 29.51 15.31 14.22
N THR A 227 29.74 15.33 15.51
CA THR A 227 28.82 15.73 16.54
C THR A 227 28.57 17.24 16.44
N ALA A 228 27.67 17.64 15.58
CA ALA A 228 26.95 18.90 15.80
C ALA A 228 25.83 18.57 16.79
N GLY A 229 26.05 18.89 18.04
CA GLY A 229 25.05 18.73 19.09
C GLY A 229 23.82 19.57 18.80
N LEU A 230 22.77 18.91 18.35
CA LEU A 230 21.42 19.39 18.55
C LEU A 230 21.05 19.01 19.98
N LEU A 231 21.33 19.95 20.91
CA LEU A 231 20.76 19.94 22.25
C LEU A 231 19.24 19.84 22.08
N GLY A 232 18.67 18.74 22.56
CA GLY A 232 17.23 18.56 22.62
C GLY A 232 16.67 19.76 23.41
N SER A 233 15.96 20.64 22.71
CA SER A 233 15.16 21.68 23.36
C SER A 233 13.99 20.97 24.03
N GLY A 234 14.21 20.49 25.23
CA GLY A 234 13.15 20.04 26.11
C GLY A 234 12.08 21.12 26.18
N VAL A 235 10.81 20.74 26.17
CA VAL A 235 9.70 21.66 26.38
C VAL A 235 9.82 22.28 27.75
N SER A 236 10.62 23.35 27.87
CA SER A 236 10.68 24.16 29.06
C SER A 236 9.55 25.17 28.99
N GLY A 237 8.47 24.93 29.71
CA GLY A 237 7.37 25.86 29.84
C GLY A 237 5.99 25.42 29.36
N ALA A 238 5.79 24.16 28.93
CA ALA A 238 4.45 23.66 28.63
C ALA A 238 3.59 23.64 29.91
N THR A 239 2.52 24.43 29.93
CA THR A 239 1.56 24.50 31.05
C THR A 239 0.48 23.40 30.97
N HIS A 240 0.38 22.71 29.83
CA HIS A 240 -0.60 21.66 29.59
C HIS A 240 0.03 20.41 28.98
N TYR A 241 -0.32 19.24 29.49
CA TYR A 241 0.08 17.94 28.99
C TYR A 241 -1.18 17.14 28.55
N PRO A 242 -1.10 16.27 27.50
CA PRO A 242 0.09 16.00 26.69
C PRO A 242 0.46 17.15 25.75
N ALA A 243 1.75 17.34 25.48
CA ALA A 243 2.27 18.37 24.60
C ALA A 243 3.19 17.78 23.53
N THR A 244 3.27 18.45 22.36
CA THR A 244 4.26 18.08 21.32
C THR A 244 5.67 18.38 21.84
N ALA A 245 6.56 17.41 21.64
CA ALA A 245 7.98 17.52 21.95
C ALA A 245 8.82 17.16 20.72
N HIS A 246 10.13 17.44 20.78
CA HIS A 246 11.08 17.18 19.71
C HIS A 246 12.28 16.44 20.29
N GLY A 247 12.30 15.13 20.08
CA GLY A 247 13.33 14.24 20.58
C GLY A 247 14.36 13.88 19.50
N THR A 248 15.30 13.04 19.89
CA THR A 248 16.36 12.52 19.02
C THR A 248 16.26 11.00 18.93
N GLY A 249 16.16 10.46 17.69
CA GLY A 249 16.32 9.04 17.39
C GLY A 249 17.78 8.72 17.10
N LYS A 250 18.35 7.75 17.81
CA LYS A 250 19.63 7.11 17.49
C LYS A 250 19.32 5.78 16.83
N THR A 251 19.25 5.79 15.52
CA THR A 251 18.71 4.72 14.67
C THR A 251 19.77 3.68 14.31
N LEU A 252 19.36 2.56 13.73
CA LEU A 252 20.26 1.50 13.24
C LEU A 252 20.85 1.83 11.87
N PHE A 253 20.10 2.57 11.00
CA PHE A 253 20.41 2.73 9.58
C PHE A 253 20.64 4.18 9.17
N VAL A 254 19.83 5.11 9.63
CA VAL A 254 19.83 6.51 9.16
C VAL A 254 20.54 7.49 10.10
N GLY A 255 21.27 6.97 11.11
CA GLY A 255 22.08 7.76 12.05
C GLY A 255 21.24 8.47 13.12
N SER A 256 21.65 9.67 13.53
CA SER A 256 20.89 10.48 14.50
C SER A 256 19.90 11.38 13.76
N VAL A 257 18.61 11.26 14.07
CA VAL A 257 17.53 11.99 13.42
C VAL A 257 16.64 12.70 14.44
N GLY A 258 16.03 13.82 14.02
CA GLY A 258 14.98 14.47 14.81
C GLY A 258 13.66 13.70 14.71
N LEU A 259 13.00 13.49 15.84
CA LEU A 259 11.68 12.87 15.94
C LEU A 259 10.71 13.82 16.61
N THR A 260 9.48 13.94 16.08
CA THR A 260 8.40 14.56 16.84
C THR A 260 7.84 13.52 17.79
N THR A 261 7.69 13.89 19.05
CA THR A 261 7.29 13.01 20.16
C THR A 261 6.20 13.65 21.00
N THR A 262 5.74 12.99 22.04
CA THR A 262 4.75 13.51 22.98
C THR A 262 5.33 13.57 24.37
N ALA A 263 5.39 14.78 24.95
CA ALA A 263 5.60 14.94 26.38
C ALA A 263 4.28 14.61 27.11
N THR A 264 4.27 13.53 27.89
CA THR A 264 3.09 13.07 28.65
C THR A 264 2.93 13.75 29.97
N SER A 265 4.06 14.16 30.55
CA SER A 265 4.19 15.02 31.74
C SER A 265 5.59 15.67 31.74
N ARG A 266 5.90 16.49 32.71
CA ARG A 266 7.24 17.11 32.84
C ARG A 266 8.33 16.03 32.93
N GLY A 267 9.24 16.02 31.93
CA GLY A 267 10.36 15.06 31.89
C GLY A 267 9.95 13.62 31.58
N HIS A 268 8.75 13.39 31.03
CA HIS A 268 8.30 12.07 30.56
C HIS A 268 7.80 12.15 29.13
N TYR A 269 8.32 11.29 28.26
CA TYR A 269 8.08 11.31 26.83
C TYR A 269 7.58 9.95 26.32
N GLN A 270 6.82 9.99 25.23
CA GLN A 270 6.33 8.82 24.51
C GLN A 270 6.71 8.96 23.04
N LEU A 271 7.13 7.86 22.42
CA LEU A 271 7.43 7.78 20.97
C LEU A 271 6.13 7.76 20.16
N LYS A 272 5.48 8.93 20.16
CA LYS A 272 4.20 9.18 19.47
C LYS A 272 4.21 10.57 18.88
N ASP A 273 3.92 10.70 17.60
CA ASP A 273 3.89 11.98 16.89
C ASP A 273 2.45 12.51 16.79
N PRO A 274 2.08 13.53 17.57
CA PRO A 274 0.75 14.12 17.53
C PRO A 274 0.50 14.93 16.25
N SER A 275 1.55 15.42 15.59
CA SER A 275 1.46 16.25 14.38
C SER A 275 1.15 15.45 13.12
N ARG A 276 1.34 14.12 13.15
CA ARG A 276 1.02 13.19 12.07
C ARG A 276 -0.04 12.20 12.52
N TYR A 277 -1.20 12.75 12.86
CA TYR A 277 -2.42 12.01 13.24
C TYR A 277 -2.29 11.13 14.50
N GLY A 278 -1.21 11.28 15.27
CA GLY A 278 -0.94 10.46 16.45
C GLY A 278 -0.21 9.14 16.12
N THR A 279 0.57 9.12 15.02
CA THR A 279 1.43 7.98 14.64
C THR A 279 2.35 7.60 15.81
N GLU A 280 2.34 6.32 16.14
CA GLU A 280 3.04 5.77 17.31
C GLU A 280 3.74 4.46 16.94
N THR A 281 4.94 4.26 17.45
CA THR A 281 5.65 2.99 17.36
C THR A 281 5.63 2.28 18.71
N ARG A 282 5.30 0.97 18.70
CA ARG A 282 5.24 0.11 19.89
C ARG A 282 6.13 -1.11 19.76
N ASP A 283 6.42 -1.72 20.90
CA ASP A 283 7.19 -2.95 21.04
C ASP A 283 6.27 -4.16 21.15
N ALA A 284 6.28 -5.06 20.16
CA ALA A 284 5.53 -6.31 20.19
C ALA A 284 6.15 -7.38 21.11
N LYS A 285 7.42 -7.18 21.55
CA LYS A 285 8.15 -8.08 22.49
C LYS A 285 8.21 -9.55 22.05
N GLY A 286 8.32 -9.77 20.73
CA GLY A 286 8.36 -11.11 20.17
C GLY A 286 7.00 -11.82 20.11
N SER A 287 5.91 -11.08 20.30
CA SER A 287 4.54 -11.57 20.08
C SER A 287 4.15 -11.45 18.61
N TYR A 288 3.37 -12.40 18.11
CA TYR A 288 2.74 -12.40 16.78
C TYR A 288 1.39 -11.67 16.78
N THR A 289 1.18 -10.69 17.66
CA THR A 289 -0.09 -9.97 17.75
C THR A 289 -0.23 -8.96 16.61
N GLU A 290 -1.37 -8.98 15.94
CA GLU A 290 -1.80 -7.97 14.97
C GLU A 290 -2.62 -6.84 15.64
N LYS A 291 -2.82 -6.90 16.95
CA LYS A 291 -3.50 -5.85 17.71
C LYS A 291 -2.51 -4.80 18.15
N PHE A 292 -2.48 -3.67 17.48
CA PHE A 292 -1.60 -2.54 17.85
C PHE A 292 -1.71 -2.16 19.34
N SER A 293 -2.92 -2.22 19.92
CA SER A 293 -3.15 -1.92 21.33
C SER A 293 -2.41 -2.84 22.31
N ALA A 294 -2.05 -4.06 21.89
CA ALA A 294 -1.32 -5.03 22.70
C ALA A 294 0.19 -4.73 22.77
N GLY A 295 0.72 -3.96 21.81
CA GLY A 295 2.11 -3.53 21.82
C GLY A 295 2.43 -2.61 23.01
N THR A 296 3.63 -2.75 23.57
CA THR A 296 4.12 -1.92 24.69
C THR A 296 4.59 -0.56 24.17
N LYS A 297 4.15 0.52 24.78
CA LYS A 297 4.58 1.88 24.44
C LYS A 297 6.06 2.08 24.75
N PHE A 298 6.79 2.75 23.85
CA PHE A 298 8.10 3.27 24.18
C PHE A 298 7.96 4.58 24.94
N THR A 299 8.51 4.64 26.15
CA THR A 299 8.52 5.81 27.02
C THR A 299 9.90 6.01 27.64
N ASN A 300 10.31 7.25 27.86
CA ASN A 300 11.54 7.57 28.57
C ASN A 300 11.49 8.98 29.23
N THR A 301 12.58 9.37 29.86
CA THR A 301 12.71 10.68 30.58
C THR A 301 13.66 11.65 29.87
N THR A 302 14.29 11.26 28.75
CA THR A 302 15.34 12.05 28.09
C THR A 302 14.94 12.56 26.73
N ASP A 303 13.85 12.04 26.15
CA ASP A 303 13.42 12.22 24.75
C ASP A 303 14.51 11.80 23.73
N VAL A 304 15.39 10.87 24.13
CA VAL A 304 16.39 10.24 23.26
C VAL A 304 16.06 8.76 23.10
N TRP A 305 15.91 8.32 21.85
CA TRP A 305 15.36 7.01 21.49
C TRP A 305 16.44 6.16 20.81
N GLY A 306 16.82 5.08 21.47
CA GLY A 306 17.86 4.17 20.97
C GLY A 306 19.29 4.60 21.30
N ASN A 307 20.24 3.79 20.82
CA ASN A 307 21.68 4.01 20.99
C ASN A 307 22.46 3.77 19.68
N GLY A 308 21.78 3.55 18.55
CA GLY A 308 22.36 3.24 17.25
C GLY A 308 22.81 1.78 17.09
N LYS A 309 22.45 0.90 18.02
CA LYS A 309 22.81 -0.52 18.03
C LYS A 309 21.58 -1.38 18.35
N THR A 310 21.60 -2.64 17.92
CA THR A 310 20.56 -3.63 18.22
C THR A 310 20.44 -3.99 19.71
N THR A 311 21.44 -3.61 20.52
CA THR A 311 21.39 -3.76 21.98
C THR A 311 20.34 -2.86 22.65
N SER A 312 19.79 -1.87 21.94
CA SER A 312 18.66 -1.06 22.41
C SER A 312 17.46 -1.29 21.49
N ARG A 313 16.40 -1.85 22.02
CA ARG A 313 15.13 -2.06 21.28
C ARG A 313 14.56 -0.76 20.72
N ALA A 314 14.77 0.35 21.41
CA ALA A 314 14.35 1.67 20.95
C ALA A 314 15.12 2.18 19.71
N SER A 315 16.24 1.55 19.32
CA SER A 315 16.93 1.91 18.07
C SER A 315 16.10 1.53 16.84
N ALA A 316 15.57 0.31 16.80
CA ALA A 316 14.64 -0.11 15.75
C ALA A 316 13.35 0.71 15.75
N ALA A 317 12.84 1.04 16.95
CA ALA A 317 11.65 1.88 17.07
C ALA A 317 11.89 3.31 16.54
N ALA A 318 13.11 3.84 16.68
CA ALA A 318 13.48 5.15 16.15
C ALA A 318 13.54 5.15 14.61
N ASP A 319 14.08 4.07 13.97
CA ASP A 319 14.04 3.91 12.53
C ASP A 319 12.60 3.79 12.02
N ALA A 320 11.79 2.91 12.62
CA ALA A 320 10.40 2.71 12.24
C ALA A 320 9.58 4.01 12.36
N GLN A 321 9.70 4.73 13.48
CA GLN A 321 9.01 6.01 13.67
C GLN A 321 9.47 7.06 12.64
N TYR A 322 10.76 7.12 12.33
CA TYR A 322 11.31 8.01 11.30
C TYR A 322 10.77 7.63 9.91
N GLY A 323 10.83 6.36 9.54
CA GLY A 323 10.36 5.87 8.24
C GLY A 323 8.87 6.16 8.02
N VAL A 324 8.02 5.81 9.00
CA VAL A 324 6.57 6.09 8.93
C VAL A 324 6.30 7.59 8.81
N THR A 325 6.97 8.43 9.61
CA THR A 325 6.74 9.89 9.55
C THR A 325 7.24 10.49 8.23
N LYS A 326 8.35 10.00 7.66
CA LYS A 326 8.84 10.44 6.35
C LYS A 326 7.91 10.03 5.22
N THR A 327 7.37 8.83 5.26
CA THR A 327 6.38 8.36 4.27
C THR A 327 5.10 9.19 4.32
N LEU A 328 4.55 9.44 5.52
CA LEU A 328 3.38 10.30 5.68
C LEU A 328 3.65 11.74 5.18
N ASP A 329 4.83 12.28 5.48
CA ASP A 329 5.25 13.61 4.99
C ASP A 329 5.41 13.65 3.47
N PHE A 330 6.01 12.61 2.87
CA PHE A 330 6.14 12.49 1.43
C PHE A 330 4.78 12.54 0.74
N TYR A 331 3.86 11.66 1.12
CA TYR A 331 2.52 11.63 0.54
C TYR A 331 1.74 12.92 0.78
N LYS A 332 1.88 13.51 1.97
CA LYS A 332 1.21 14.78 2.31
C LYS A 332 1.77 15.96 1.52
N LYS A 333 3.09 16.10 1.44
CA LYS A 333 3.73 17.27 0.82
C LYS A 333 3.73 17.20 -0.70
N THR A 334 3.89 15.98 -1.24
CA THR A 334 3.95 15.77 -2.69
C THR A 334 2.56 15.71 -3.32
N PHE A 335 1.60 15.06 -2.67
CA PHE A 335 0.28 14.77 -3.25
C PHE A 335 -0.90 15.30 -2.44
N ASN A 336 -0.65 16.00 -1.34
CA ASN A 336 -1.66 16.46 -0.39
C ASN A 336 -2.52 15.31 0.19
N ARG A 337 -1.98 14.06 0.21
CA ARG A 337 -2.64 12.90 0.77
C ARG A 337 -2.56 12.94 2.30
N LYS A 338 -3.68 12.78 2.97
CA LYS A 338 -3.81 12.92 4.44
C LYS A 338 -3.86 11.54 5.11
N GLY A 339 -2.70 11.00 5.47
CA GLY A 339 -2.57 9.61 5.95
C GLY A 339 -2.59 8.59 4.80
N ILE A 340 -2.37 7.32 5.12
CA ILE A 340 -2.22 6.24 4.11
C ILE A 340 -3.53 6.07 3.32
N ALA A 341 -4.66 5.98 3.97
CA ALA A 341 -5.98 5.87 3.32
C ALA A 341 -6.64 7.23 3.01
N ASN A 342 -5.89 8.34 2.98
CA ASN A 342 -6.39 9.71 2.75
C ASN A 342 -7.53 10.14 3.71
N ASN A 343 -7.58 9.58 4.89
CA ASN A 343 -8.65 9.71 5.88
C ASN A 343 -8.22 10.45 7.15
N SER A 344 -7.05 11.05 7.16
CA SER A 344 -6.43 11.73 8.30
C SER A 344 -6.23 10.83 9.53
N LYS A 345 -6.09 9.51 9.33
CA LYS A 345 -5.73 8.56 10.39
C LYS A 345 -4.24 8.33 10.43
N ALA A 346 -3.75 7.97 11.62
CA ALA A 346 -2.37 7.57 11.83
C ALA A 346 -2.06 6.25 11.11
N ALA A 347 -0.86 6.11 10.59
CA ALA A 347 -0.23 4.82 10.36
C ALA A 347 0.56 4.47 11.61
N GLN A 348 0.38 3.28 12.14
CA GLN A 348 1.05 2.80 13.35
C GLN A 348 2.21 1.88 12.99
N ALA A 349 3.08 1.56 13.96
CA ALA A 349 4.14 0.59 13.77
C ALA A 349 4.36 -0.27 15.00
N MET A 350 4.64 -1.56 14.80
CA MET A 350 5.14 -2.45 15.82
C MET A 350 6.49 -3.02 15.41
N VAL A 351 7.51 -2.83 16.22
CA VAL A 351 8.83 -3.44 16.06
C VAL A 351 8.97 -4.66 16.95
N HIS A 352 9.94 -5.51 16.63
CA HIS A 352 10.19 -6.76 17.37
C HIS A 352 8.98 -7.70 17.36
N TRP A 353 8.31 -7.76 16.19
CA TRP A 353 7.17 -8.61 15.97
C TRP A 353 7.61 -10.04 15.70
N GLY A 354 7.00 -10.99 16.41
CA GLY A 354 7.34 -12.39 16.32
C GLY A 354 8.73 -12.73 16.86
N LYS A 355 9.15 -13.97 16.63
CA LYS A 355 10.48 -14.49 17.00
C LYS A 355 11.19 -15.00 15.75
N LYS A 356 12.39 -14.50 15.48
CA LYS A 356 13.18 -14.85 14.29
C LYS A 356 12.42 -14.59 12.98
N VAL A 357 11.65 -13.52 12.92
CA VAL A 357 10.94 -13.11 11.71
C VAL A 357 11.88 -12.30 10.85
N ALA A 358 12.19 -12.85 9.66
CA ALA A 358 13.03 -12.23 8.65
C ALA A 358 12.16 -11.55 7.59
N ASN A 359 11.20 -10.70 8.01
CA ASN A 359 10.31 -9.99 7.10
C ASN A 359 9.76 -8.70 7.73
N ALA A 360 9.14 -7.86 6.91
CA ALA A 360 8.33 -6.72 7.28
C ALA A 360 6.98 -6.81 6.56
N PHE A 361 5.92 -6.20 7.12
CA PHE A 361 4.56 -6.36 6.63
C PHE A 361 3.76 -5.08 6.80
N TRP A 362 2.95 -4.71 5.82
CA TRP A 362 1.78 -3.88 6.03
C TRP A 362 0.59 -4.76 6.42
N ASP A 363 -0.04 -4.47 7.53
CA ASP A 363 -1.24 -5.17 7.97
C ASP A 363 -2.42 -4.19 8.04
N PRO A 364 -3.40 -4.34 7.12
CA PRO A 364 -4.60 -3.50 7.08
C PRO A 364 -5.51 -3.69 8.28
N THR A 365 -5.48 -4.86 8.95
CA THR A 365 -6.32 -5.16 10.11
C THR A 365 -5.98 -4.26 11.28
N CYS A 366 -4.68 -4.08 11.57
CA CYS A 366 -4.23 -3.13 12.59
C CYS A 366 -3.98 -1.72 12.04
N ASN A 367 -3.98 -1.52 10.73
CA ASN A 367 -3.53 -0.29 10.04
C ASN A 367 -2.12 0.06 10.52
N CYS A 368 -1.25 -0.92 10.50
CA CYS A 368 0.08 -0.82 11.08
C CYS A 368 1.14 -1.60 10.29
N MET A 369 2.38 -1.13 10.46
CA MET A 369 3.59 -1.84 10.07
C MET A 369 3.96 -2.87 11.14
N LEU A 370 4.34 -4.06 10.72
CA LEU A 370 4.89 -5.11 11.56
C LEU A 370 6.32 -5.41 11.12
N TYR A 371 7.30 -5.25 12.01
CA TYR A 371 8.72 -5.46 11.69
C TYR A 371 9.31 -6.59 12.52
N GLY A 372 9.81 -7.60 11.83
CA GLY A 372 10.62 -8.66 12.43
C GLY A 372 12.04 -8.19 12.74
N ASP A 373 12.70 -8.89 13.66
CA ASP A 373 14.08 -8.62 14.10
C ASP A 373 15.14 -9.27 13.20
N GLY A 374 14.72 -9.93 12.13
CA GLY A 374 15.55 -10.87 11.41
C GLY A 374 15.61 -12.24 12.12
N ASP A 375 16.10 -13.24 11.43
CA ASP A 375 16.24 -14.61 11.96
C ASP A 375 17.57 -14.84 12.70
N GLY A 376 18.47 -13.88 12.64
CA GLY A 376 19.82 -13.94 13.22
C GLY A 376 20.82 -14.66 12.32
N ASP A 377 20.39 -15.16 11.19
CA ASP A 377 21.17 -15.91 10.19
C ASP A 377 21.28 -15.11 8.89
N MET A 378 20.20 -15.04 8.13
CA MET A 378 20.12 -14.24 6.91
C MET A 378 20.07 -12.74 7.21
N PHE A 379 19.19 -12.35 8.12
CA PHE A 379 19.05 -10.95 8.55
C PHE A 379 19.39 -10.80 10.03
N LYS A 380 20.48 -10.11 10.32
CA LYS A 380 21.01 -9.92 11.69
C LYS A 380 20.47 -8.67 12.37
N LYS A 381 19.58 -7.93 11.71
CA LYS A 381 18.99 -6.68 12.22
C LYS A 381 17.50 -6.62 11.89
N PRO A 382 16.73 -5.85 12.64
CA PRO A 382 15.34 -5.55 12.29
C PRO A 382 15.20 -4.93 10.89
N LEU A 383 14.15 -5.31 10.17
CA LEU A 383 13.90 -4.85 8.79
C LEU A 383 13.23 -3.47 8.73
N VAL A 384 13.75 -2.51 9.46
CA VAL A 384 13.21 -1.15 9.64
C VAL A 384 13.90 -0.11 8.74
N VAL A 385 14.39 -0.52 7.58
CA VAL A 385 15.04 0.35 6.60
C VAL A 385 14.03 1.32 6.01
N LEU A 386 14.48 2.49 5.55
CA LEU A 386 13.59 3.57 5.14
C LEU A 386 12.78 3.25 3.89
N ASP A 387 13.42 2.73 2.86
CA ASP A 387 12.80 2.29 1.60
C ASP A 387 11.82 1.13 1.83
N VAL A 388 12.18 0.14 2.69
CA VAL A 388 11.28 -0.93 3.12
C VAL A 388 10.03 -0.36 3.81
N THR A 389 10.20 0.58 4.73
CA THR A 389 9.05 1.24 5.39
C THR A 389 8.20 2.02 4.39
N GLY A 390 8.82 2.68 3.41
CA GLY A 390 8.12 3.38 2.33
C GLY A 390 7.37 2.43 1.41
N HIS A 391 7.98 1.29 1.08
CA HIS A 391 7.40 0.20 0.29
C HIS A 391 6.13 -0.33 0.95
N GLU A 392 6.24 -0.81 2.17
CA GLU A 392 5.13 -1.40 2.90
C GLU A 392 3.94 -0.45 3.11
N LEU A 393 4.22 0.80 3.52
CA LEU A 393 3.15 1.80 3.65
C LEU A 393 2.51 2.16 2.31
N THR A 394 3.21 1.94 1.20
CA THR A 394 2.64 2.12 -0.14
C THR A 394 1.65 1.02 -0.49
N HIS A 395 1.83 -0.22 -0.02
CA HIS A 395 0.78 -1.25 -0.12
C HIS A 395 -0.52 -0.76 0.51
N GLY A 396 -0.47 -0.12 1.67
CA GLY A 396 -1.65 0.51 2.27
C GLY A 396 -2.25 1.65 1.42
N VAL A 397 -1.42 2.37 0.66
CA VAL A 397 -1.94 3.36 -0.32
C VAL A 397 -2.60 2.68 -1.50
N VAL A 398 -2.01 1.60 -2.02
CA VAL A 398 -2.58 0.78 -3.12
C VAL A 398 -3.90 0.16 -2.68
N GLU A 399 -3.95 -0.44 -1.49
CA GLU A 399 -5.17 -1.01 -0.92
C GLU A 399 -6.30 0.02 -0.80
N ALA A 400 -5.98 1.21 -0.28
CA ALA A 400 -6.96 2.30 -0.15
C ALA A 400 -7.33 2.98 -1.48
N THR A 401 -6.76 2.54 -2.60
CA THR A 401 -7.00 3.12 -3.94
C THR A 401 -7.38 2.05 -4.95
N ALA A 402 -6.43 1.57 -5.75
CA ALA A 402 -6.71 0.58 -6.80
C ALA A 402 -6.99 -0.82 -6.24
N LYS A 403 -6.48 -1.14 -5.06
CA LYS A 403 -6.61 -2.45 -4.42
C LYS A 403 -6.15 -3.59 -5.34
N LEU A 404 -4.96 -3.41 -5.91
CA LEU A 404 -4.34 -4.41 -6.78
C LEU A 404 -4.06 -5.69 -5.98
N GLU A 405 -4.60 -6.79 -6.43
CA GLU A 405 -4.46 -8.08 -5.74
C GLU A 405 -3.82 -9.11 -6.68
N PRO A 406 -3.01 -10.05 -6.17
CA PRO A 406 -2.51 -11.15 -6.96
C PRO A 406 -3.67 -11.98 -7.54
N THR A 407 -3.47 -12.55 -8.71
CA THR A 407 -4.53 -13.32 -9.38
C THR A 407 -4.70 -14.70 -8.73
N TYR A 408 -3.59 -15.31 -8.29
CA TYR A 408 -3.60 -16.58 -7.55
C TYR A 408 -2.38 -16.69 -6.63
N VAL A 409 -2.48 -17.60 -5.67
CA VAL A 409 -1.42 -17.96 -4.72
C VAL A 409 -1.22 -19.46 -4.80
N ASP A 410 0.02 -19.92 -4.82
CA ASP A 410 0.35 -21.35 -4.83
C ASP A 410 0.29 -21.98 -3.44
N ALA A 411 0.58 -23.28 -3.35
CA ALA A 411 0.53 -24.03 -2.09
C ALA A 411 1.63 -23.64 -1.09
N ASP A 412 2.68 -22.99 -1.56
CA ASP A 412 3.82 -22.53 -0.76
C ASP A 412 3.67 -21.05 -0.35
N GLY A 413 2.56 -20.41 -0.76
CA GLY A 413 2.23 -19.01 -0.43
C GLY A 413 2.80 -17.99 -1.41
N ASN A 414 3.45 -18.40 -2.50
CA ASN A 414 3.92 -17.46 -3.51
C ASN A 414 2.76 -16.90 -4.31
N GLN A 415 2.83 -15.61 -4.61
CA GLN A 415 1.78 -14.84 -5.25
C GLN A 415 2.11 -14.61 -6.73
N TYR A 416 1.08 -14.59 -7.59
CA TYR A 416 1.23 -14.49 -9.05
C TYR A 416 0.17 -13.59 -9.67
N GLY A 417 0.50 -13.08 -10.86
CA GLY A 417 -0.37 -12.25 -11.66
C GLY A 417 0.06 -10.79 -11.73
N GLU A 418 -0.14 -10.17 -12.88
CA GLU A 418 0.34 -8.81 -13.17
C GLU A 418 -0.22 -7.73 -12.22
N PRO A 419 -1.47 -7.78 -11.72
CA PRO A 419 -1.94 -6.79 -10.74
C PRO A 419 -1.15 -6.85 -9.42
N GLY A 420 -0.80 -8.04 -8.93
CA GLY A 420 0.09 -8.20 -7.77
C GLY A 420 1.48 -7.67 -8.05
N SER A 421 2.07 -8.00 -9.21
CA SER A 421 3.37 -7.48 -9.64
C SER A 421 3.37 -5.95 -9.76
N LEU A 422 2.26 -5.36 -10.19
CA LEU A 422 2.09 -3.91 -10.24
C LEU A 422 1.99 -3.29 -8.83
N ASN A 423 1.36 -3.96 -7.88
CA ASN A 423 1.32 -3.57 -6.46
C ASN A 423 2.75 -3.50 -5.90
N GLU A 424 3.53 -4.56 -6.07
CA GLU A 424 4.94 -4.63 -5.65
C GLU A 424 5.79 -3.52 -6.30
N SER A 425 5.63 -3.34 -7.61
CA SER A 425 6.35 -2.29 -8.34
C SER A 425 6.04 -0.89 -7.81
N LEU A 426 4.76 -0.58 -7.56
CA LEU A 426 4.36 0.71 -7.01
C LEU A 426 4.93 0.91 -5.60
N ALA A 427 4.99 -0.15 -4.81
CA ALA A 427 5.61 -0.14 -3.48
C ALA A 427 7.11 0.18 -3.56
N ASP A 428 7.86 -0.47 -4.45
CA ASP A 428 9.29 -0.17 -4.72
C ASP A 428 9.50 1.25 -5.25
N ILE A 429 8.70 1.68 -6.22
CA ILE A 429 8.77 3.02 -6.81
C ILE A 429 8.57 4.09 -5.75
N PHE A 430 7.52 3.99 -4.96
CA PHE A 430 7.23 5.01 -3.96
C PHE A 430 8.11 4.88 -2.72
N GLY A 431 8.57 3.68 -2.36
CA GLY A 431 9.59 3.44 -1.33
C GLY A 431 10.89 4.19 -1.64
N SER A 432 11.44 3.99 -2.84
CA SER A 432 12.60 4.76 -3.32
C SER A 432 12.33 6.28 -3.33
N ASN A 433 11.14 6.72 -3.72
CA ASN A 433 10.79 8.14 -3.69
C ASN A 433 10.67 8.72 -2.26
N VAL A 434 10.28 7.93 -1.28
CA VAL A 434 10.31 8.33 0.15
C VAL A 434 11.75 8.55 0.58
N GLU A 435 12.68 7.72 0.15
CA GLU A 435 14.11 7.87 0.44
C GLU A 435 14.66 9.14 -0.21
N PHE A 436 14.39 9.39 -1.49
CA PHE A 436 14.73 10.67 -2.14
C PHE A 436 14.12 11.89 -1.44
N PHE A 437 12.91 11.77 -0.93
CA PHE A 437 12.26 12.84 -0.17
C PHE A 437 12.91 13.07 1.19
N ALA A 438 13.30 12.01 1.88
CA ALA A 438 14.00 12.08 3.16
C ALA A 438 15.40 12.67 3.03
N ASN A 439 16.09 12.37 1.91
CA ASN A 439 17.42 12.85 1.56
C ASN A 439 18.42 12.75 2.72
N ASN A 440 18.55 11.56 3.29
CA ASN A 440 19.38 11.34 4.46
C ASN A 440 20.84 11.10 4.05
N ALA A 441 21.79 11.76 4.71
CA ALA A 441 23.22 11.63 4.38
C ALA A 441 23.83 10.26 4.76
N LYS A 442 23.18 9.47 5.65
CA LYS A 442 23.62 8.12 6.02
C LYS A 442 22.93 7.04 5.19
N ASP A 443 21.87 7.42 4.51
CA ASP A 443 21.08 6.64 3.60
C ASP A 443 20.89 7.46 2.33
N THR A 444 21.91 7.44 1.47
CA THR A 444 21.95 8.31 0.27
C THR A 444 20.93 7.81 -0.73
N PRO A 445 19.96 8.65 -1.13
CA PRO A 445 18.88 8.21 -1.99
C PRO A 445 19.31 7.63 -3.32
N ASP A 446 18.74 6.51 -3.70
CA ASP A 446 19.01 5.83 -4.95
C ASP A 446 17.79 5.04 -5.48
N TYR A 447 17.97 4.13 -6.43
CA TYR A 447 16.93 3.27 -7.02
C TYR A 447 17.21 1.79 -6.74
N LEU A 448 17.97 1.50 -5.70
CA LEU A 448 18.09 0.17 -5.13
C LEU A 448 17.02 0.02 -4.04
N VAL A 449 16.59 -1.18 -3.77
CA VAL A 449 15.62 -1.50 -2.73
C VAL A 449 16.26 -2.50 -1.77
N GLY A 450 16.25 -2.19 -0.48
CA GLY A 450 16.83 -3.05 0.56
C GLY A 450 18.35 -3.08 0.58
N GLU A 451 19.05 -2.05 0.07
CA GLU A 451 20.53 -2.01 0.01
C GLU A 451 21.18 -1.96 1.40
N LYS A 452 20.42 -1.53 2.45
CA LYS A 452 20.90 -1.55 3.85
C LYS A 452 20.67 -2.87 4.58
N LEU A 453 19.99 -3.83 3.97
CA LEU A 453 19.72 -5.14 4.59
C LEU A 453 20.98 -6.00 4.72
N GLY A 454 22.08 -5.63 4.02
CA GLY A 454 23.37 -6.30 4.14
C GLY A 454 23.51 -7.53 3.24
N LEU A 455 22.70 -7.64 2.19
CA LEU A 455 22.77 -8.72 1.21
C LEU A 455 24.07 -8.70 0.40
N ALA A 456 24.55 -9.87 -0.01
CA ALA A 456 25.81 -10.01 -0.75
C ALA A 456 25.79 -9.24 -2.08
N GLN A 457 24.66 -9.22 -2.79
CA GLN A 457 24.48 -8.43 -4.01
C GLN A 457 24.27 -6.93 -3.74
N LYS A 458 24.18 -6.49 -2.46
CA LYS A 458 24.05 -5.10 -1.97
C LYS A 458 22.73 -4.42 -2.33
N PHE A 459 21.70 -5.13 -2.65
CA PHE A 459 20.32 -4.70 -2.84
C PHE A 459 19.43 -5.96 -2.84
N LEU A 460 18.16 -5.78 -2.62
CA LEU A 460 17.17 -6.83 -2.85
C LEU A 460 16.69 -6.77 -4.30
N ARG A 461 16.15 -5.63 -4.70
CA ARG A 461 15.71 -5.31 -6.06
C ARG A 461 16.36 -4.01 -6.56
N ARG A 462 16.26 -3.74 -7.85
CA ARG A 462 16.69 -2.47 -8.44
C ARG A 462 15.82 -2.08 -9.62
N LEU A 463 15.58 -0.77 -9.79
CA LEU A 463 14.60 -0.29 -10.74
C LEU A 463 15.14 -0.10 -12.17
N ASP A 464 16.44 0.13 -12.34
CA ASP A 464 17.05 0.45 -13.64
C ASP A 464 17.31 -0.76 -14.55
N HIS A 465 17.65 -1.89 -13.94
CA HIS A 465 18.01 -3.14 -14.60
C HIS A 465 17.65 -4.31 -13.68
N PRO A 466 16.34 -4.59 -13.54
CA PRO A 466 15.84 -5.55 -12.57
C PRO A 466 16.50 -6.93 -12.63
N SER A 467 16.81 -7.46 -13.81
CA SER A 467 17.41 -8.80 -13.98
C SER A 467 18.85 -8.93 -13.44
N LEU A 468 19.46 -7.86 -12.95
CA LEU A 468 20.70 -7.95 -12.16
C LEU A 468 20.46 -8.48 -10.75
N ASP A 469 19.21 -8.52 -10.30
CA ASP A 469 18.80 -9.28 -9.13
C ASP A 469 18.93 -10.78 -9.41
N ARG A 470 19.69 -11.48 -8.55
CA ARG A 470 19.92 -12.92 -8.64
C ARG A 470 19.25 -13.71 -7.53
N LEU A 471 18.49 -13.04 -6.69
CA LEU A 471 17.82 -13.66 -5.53
C LEU A 471 16.38 -14.03 -5.88
N GLU A 472 15.58 -13.09 -6.34
CA GLU A 472 14.17 -13.30 -6.74
C GLU A 472 14.04 -13.69 -8.21
N GLY A 473 15.02 -13.35 -9.04
CA GLY A 473 14.95 -13.55 -10.48
C GLY A 473 14.06 -12.51 -11.16
N THR A 474 14.16 -11.26 -10.70
CA THR A 474 13.38 -10.13 -11.20
C THR A 474 13.57 -9.93 -12.69
N ILE A 475 12.48 -9.67 -13.43
CA ILE A 475 12.48 -9.57 -14.88
C ILE A 475 12.50 -8.13 -15.37
N ASP A 476 13.25 -7.86 -16.48
CA ASP A 476 13.34 -6.51 -17.06
C ASP A 476 12.16 -6.14 -17.94
N TYR A 477 11.57 -7.13 -18.60
CA TYR A 477 10.66 -6.93 -19.73
C TYR A 477 9.45 -7.84 -19.65
N TRP A 478 8.34 -7.33 -20.12
CA TRP A 478 7.11 -8.09 -20.25
C TRP A 478 7.21 -9.19 -21.31
N SER A 479 6.64 -10.35 -21.00
CA SER A 479 6.33 -11.45 -21.92
C SER A 479 5.00 -12.10 -21.52
N SER A 480 4.49 -13.04 -22.32
CA SER A 480 3.31 -13.84 -21.95
C SER A 480 3.51 -14.62 -20.64
N ASP A 481 4.75 -14.94 -20.28
CA ASP A 481 5.09 -15.69 -19.07
C ASP A 481 5.11 -14.82 -17.81
N THR A 482 5.03 -13.49 -17.96
CA THR A 482 4.96 -12.54 -16.85
C THR A 482 3.77 -12.83 -15.92
N TYR A 483 2.66 -13.32 -16.47
CA TYR A 483 1.50 -13.72 -15.67
C TYR A 483 1.82 -14.84 -14.67
N TYR A 484 2.77 -15.72 -15.00
CA TYR A 484 3.20 -16.86 -14.18
C TYR A 484 4.50 -16.57 -13.39
N THR A 485 4.95 -15.32 -13.42
CA THR A 485 6.09 -14.87 -12.63
C THR A 485 5.59 -14.48 -11.23
N GLU A 486 6.32 -14.86 -10.20
CA GLU A 486 6.03 -14.46 -8.83
C GLU A 486 6.01 -12.91 -8.72
N VAL A 487 5.09 -12.34 -7.95
CA VAL A 487 4.76 -10.90 -8.01
C VAL A 487 5.97 -9.99 -7.74
N HIS A 488 6.87 -10.34 -6.82
CA HIS A 488 8.07 -9.56 -6.55
C HIS A 488 9.02 -9.59 -7.75
N ALA A 489 9.23 -10.77 -8.35
CA ALA A 489 10.04 -10.90 -9.56
C ALA A 489 9.37 -10.21 -10.77
N GLY A 490 8.06 -10.29 -10.90
CA GLY A 490 7.27 -9.64 -11.94
C GLY A 490 7.25 -8.11 -11.83
N SER A 491 7.45 -7.56 -10.63
CA SER A 491 7.45 -6.11 -10.36
C SER A 491 8.43 -5.33 -11.22
N GLY A 492 9.53 -5.99 -11.62
CA GLY A 492 10.59 -5.39 -12.40
C GLY A 492 10.13 -4.72 -13.69
N VAL A 493 9.12 -5.25 -14.37
CA VAL A 493 8.59 -4.66 -15.62
C VAL A 493 8.14 -3.21 -15.42
N SER A 494 7.30 -2.95 -14.44
CA SER A 494 6.78 -1.61 -14.18
C SER A 494 7.81 -0.73 -13.47
N SER A 495 8.63 -1.28 -12.57
CA SER A 495 9.74 -0.58 -11.90
C SER A 495 10.75 -0.06 -12.94
N HIS A 496 11.08 -0.88 -13.95
CA HIS A 496 11.96 -0.50 -15.05
C HIS A 496 11.32 0.58 -15.95
N ALA A 497 10.04 0.44 -16.29
CA ALA A 497 9.30 1.47 -17.04
C ALA A 497 9.31 2.81 -16.30
N TYR A 498 9.12 2.80 -14.97
CA TYR A 498 9.21 4.01 -14.15
C TYR A 498 10.63 4.61 -14.18
N TYR A 499 11.69 3.81 -13.99
CA TYR A 499 13.06 4.29 -14.04
C TYR A 499 13.38 4.93 -15.41
N LEU A 500 13.02 4.26 -16.50
CA LEU A 500 13.19 4.78 -17.85
C LEU A 500 12.43 6.09 -18.06
N LEU A 501 11.22 6.21 -17.53
CA LEU A 501 10.45 7.45 -17.58
C LEU A 501 11.11 8.56 -16.76
N ALA A 502 11.60 8.26 -15.57
CA ALA A 502 12.21 9.24 -14.67
C ALA A 502 13.59 9.68 -15.14
N GLU A 503 14.47 8.73 -15.41
CA GLU A 503 15.91 8.94 -15.58
C GLU A 503 16.37 8.73 -17.02
N GLY A 504 15.70 7.88 -17.78
CA GLY A 504 16.08 7.51 -19.15
C GLY A 504 16.94 6.25 -19.21
N SER A 505 17.28 5.82 -20.43
CA SER A 505 18.05 4.61 -20.70
C SER A 505 19.57 4.86 -20.72
N GLY A 506 20.35 3.76 -20.64
CA GLY A 506 21.81 3.75 -20.71
C GLY A 506 22.50 4.15 -19.40
N LYS A 507 23.78 4.47 -19.52
CA LYS A 507 24.68 4.72 -18.37
C LYS A 507 24.39 6.05 -17.69
N LYS A 508 24.26 6.01 -16.37
CA LYS A 508 24.02 7.20 -15.54
C LYS A 508 24.58 6.98 -14.13
N LYS A 509 25.08 8.04 -13.50
CA LYS A 509 25.43 8.03 -12.08
C LYS A 509 24.45 8.88 -11.31
N ILE A 510 23.81 8.31 -10.28
CA ILE A 510 22.91 9.00 -9.36
C ILE A 510 23.40 8.70 -7.94
N GLY A 511 23.69 9.76 -7.17
CA GLY A 511 24.35 9.59 -5.88
C GLY A 511 25.68 8.86 -5.98
N SER A 512 25.82 7.76 -5.26
CA SER A 512 27.00 6.89 -5.29
C SER A 512 26.89 5.72 -6.29
N VAL A 513 25.68 5.47 -6.84
CA VAL A 513 25.36 4.28 -7.64
C VAL A 513 25.54 4.56 -9.14
N ASN A 514 26.15 3.60 -9.85
CA ASN A 514 26.22 3.58 -11.30
C ASN A 514 25.09 2.69 -11.84
N TYR A 515 24.31 3.25 -12.74
CA TYR A 515 23.19 2.61 -13.43
C TYR A 515 23.54 2.37 -14.89
N ASP A 516 22.94 1.37 -15.50
CA ASP A 516 23.00 1.12 -16.96
C ASP A 516 21.68 0.44 -17.38
N SER A 517 20.68 1.28 -17.66
CA SER A 517 19.32 0.83 -17.93
C SER A 517 19.16 0.43 -19.41
N PRO A 518 18.94 -0.85 -19.72
CA PRO A 518 18.73 -1.32 -21.07
C PRO A 518 17.30 -1.04 -21.55
N THR A 519 17.02 -1.29 -22.83
CA THR A 519 15.67 -1.26 -23.39
C THR A 519 15.44 -2.48 -24.26
N TYR A 520 14.25 -3.07 -24.21
CA TYR A 520 13.88 -4.26 -24.98
C TYR A 520 14.05 -4.06 -26.49
N ASN A 521 13.62 -2.92 -26.98
CA ASN A 521 13.58 -2.60 -28.42
C ASN A 521 14.81 -1.82 -28.93
N GLY A 522 15.87 -1.68 -28.12
CA GLY A 522 17.09 -0.94 -28.46
C GLY A 522 16.91 0.58 -28.58
N SER A 523 15.72 1.11 -28.22
CA SER A 523 15.46 2.56 -28.33
C SER A 523 16.13 3.34 -27.20
N THR A 524 16.45 4.61 -27.46
CA THR A 524 16.90 5.54 -26.43
C THR A 524 15.70 6.25 -25.81
N VAL A 525 15.54 6.15 -24.50
CA VAL A 525 14.55 6.90 -23.73
C VAL A 525 15.26 8.06 -23.03
N LYS A 526 14.75 9.28 -23.21
CA LYS A 526 15.18 10.46 -22.46
C LYS A 526 14.22 10.70 -21.31
N GLY A 527 14.68 10.58 -20.07
CA GLY A 527 13.85 10.76 -18.88
C GLY A 527 13.25 12.17 -18.76
N ILE A 528 12.10 12.26 -18.13
CA ILE A 528 11.38 13.53 -17.87
C ILE A 528 11.64 14.10 -16.47
N GLY A 529 12.44 13.43 -15.67
CA GLY A 529 12.73 13.74 -14.27
C GLY A 529 11.77 13.05 -13.30
N ARG A 530 12.33 12.63 -12.16
CA ARG A 530 11.64 11.86 -11.10
C ARG A 530 10.32 12.50 -10.66
N THR A 531 10.30 13.79 -10.35
CA THR A 531 9.10 14.49 -9.87
C THR A 531 7.91 14.32 -10.82
N LYS A 532 8.13 14.43 -12.12
CA LYS A 532 7.06 14.28 -13.12
C LYS A 532 6.64 12.81 -13.26
N ALA A 533 7.61 11.90 -13.30
CA ALA A 533 7.34 10.46 -13.36
C ALA A 533 6.50 10.00 -12.15
N THR A 534 6.90 10.40 -10.94
CA THR A 534 6.18 10.10 -9.70
C THR A 534 4.77 10.66 -9.68
N ALA A 535 4.57 11.90 -10.18
CA ALA A 535 3.24 12.52 -10.29
C ALA A 535 2.33 11.75 -11.26
N ILE A 536 2.87 11.26 -12.39
CA ILE A 536 2.14 10.45 -13.38
C ILE A 536 1.70 9.11 -12.76
N PHE A 537 2.62 8.38 -12.11
CA PHE A 537 2.32 7.08 -11.51
C PHE A 537 1.32 7.20 -10.35
N TYR A 538 1.49 8.21 -9.48
CA TYR A 538 0.53 8.45 -8.40
C TYR A 538 -0.88 8.80 -8.93
N ARG A 539 -0.94 9.65 -9.97
CA ARG A 539 -2.23 9.98 -10.59
C ARG A 539 -2.86 8.77 -11.25
N ALA A 540 -2.07 7.95 -11.96
CA ALA A 540 -2.54 6.71 -12.57
C ALA A 540 -3.14 5.78 -11.51
N LEU A 541 -2.39 5.49 -10.44
CA LEU A 541 -2.83 4.67 -9.31
C LEU A 541 -4.16 5.15 -8.73
N THR A 542 -4.25 6.44 -8.44
CA THR A 542 -5.40 6.97 -7.69
C THR A 542 -6.63 7.25 -8.56
N ARG A 543 -6.49 7.46 -9.89
CA ARG A 543 -7.59 7.84 -10.80
C ARG A 543 -7.97 6.76 -11.79
N TYR A 544 -6.99 5.99 -12.29
CA TYR A 544 -7.15 5.21 -13.51
C TYR A 544 -6.80 3.72 -13.34
N MET A 545 -6.38 3.28 -12.16
CA MET A 545 -6.18 1.86 -11.85
C MET A 545 -7.31 1.33 -10.97
N VAL A 546 -7.61 0.06 -11.13
CA VAL A 546 -8.62 -0.75 -10.44
C VAL A 546 -8.01 -2.10 -10.06
N SER A 547 -8.72 -2.91 -9.26
CA SER A 547 -8.16 -4.12 -8.66
C SER A 547 -7.60 -5.16 -9.65
N THR A 548 -8.02 -5.12 -10.90
CA THR A 548 -7.60 -6.06 -11.96
C THR A 548 -6.63 -5.45 -12.98
N THR A 549 -6.11 -4.25 -12.73
CA THR A 549 -5.20 -3.55 -13.66
C THR A 549 -3.93 -4.36 -13.88
N ASP A 550 -3.68 -4.78 -15.12
CA ASP A 550 -2.45 -5.40 -15.59
C ASP A 550 -1.45 -4.34 -16.13
N PHE A 551 -0.30 -4.76 -16.66
CA PHE A 551 0.70 -3.81 -17.16
C PHE A 551 0.24 -3.05 -18.40
N HIS A 552 -0.59 -3.63 -19.27
CA HIS A 552 -1.15 -2.94 -20.43
C HIS A 552 -2.17 -1.88 -19.99
N ASP A 553 -3.01 -2.21 -19.02
CA ASP A 553 -3.91 -1.25 -18.39
C ASP A 553 -3.14 -0.15 -17.65
N ALA A 554 -2.04 -0.48 -16.97
CA ALA A 554 -1.17 0.48 -16.29
C ALA A 554 -0.50 1.44 -17.30
N ARG A 555 -0.08 0.95 -18.48
CA ARG A 555 0.36 1.80 -19.58
C ARG A 555 -0.74 2.79 -19.98
N VAL A 556 -1.95 2.32 -20.19
CA VAL A 556 -3.10 3.18 -20.54
C VAL A 556 -3.41 4.18 -19.42
N ALA A 557 -3.37 3.74 -18.15
CA ALA A 557 -3.61 4.59 -16.98
C ALA A 557 -2.55 5.70 -16.86
N THR A 558 -1.26 5.36 -17.05
CA THR A 558 -0.18 6.35 -17.01
C THR A 558 -0.21 7.32 -18.19
N LEU A 559 -0.62 6.89 -19.38
CA LEU A 559 -0.87 7.77 -20.53
C LEU A 559 -2.02 8.75 -20.24
N LYS A 560 -3.14 8.28 -19.69
CA LYS A 560 -4.24 9.16 -19.25
C LYS A 560 -3.75 10.17 -18.21
N ALA A 561 -2.99 9.73 -17.22
CA ALA A 561 -2.42 10.60 -16.20
C ALA A 561 -1.47 11.65 -16.78
N ALA A 562 -0.60 11.27 -17.72
CA ALA A 562 0.31 12.19 -18.39
C ALA A 562 -0.44 13.19 -19.26
N LYS A 563 -1.50 12.74 -19.97
CA LYS A 563 -2.38 13.62 -20.75
C LYS A 563 -3.03 14.67 -19.87
N ASP A 564 -3.55 14.30 -18.71
CA ASP A 564 -4.21 15.22 -17.78
C ASP A 564 -3.25 16.26 -17.20
N LEU A 565 -2.04 15.81 -16.83
CA LEU A 565 -1.06 16.68 -16.18
C LEU A 565 -0.33 17.61 -17.16
N TYR A 566 -0.09 17.15 -18.39
CA TYR A 566 0.83 17.82 -19.32
C TYR A 566 0.26 17.99 -20.73
N GLY A 567 -0.87 17.36 -21.06
CA GLY A 567 -1.48 17.39 -22.40
C GLY A 567 -1.00 16.26 -23.32
N ALA A 568 -1.85 15.86 -24.27
CA ALA A 568 -1.61 14.73 -25.18
C ALA A 568 -0.44 14.91 -26.17
N SER A 569 -0.05 16.15 -26.46
CA SER A 569 1.09 16.47 -27.34
C SER A 569 2.41 16.67 -26.60
N SER A 570 2.40 16.59 -25.26
CA SER A 570 3.56 16.86 -24.40
C SER A 570 4.68 15.85 -24.59
N THR A 571 5.89 16.26 -24.20
CA THR A 571 7.05 15.36 -24.12
C THR A 571 6.79 14.25 -23.08
N GLU A 572 6.15 14.59 -21.98
CA GLU A 572 5.82 13.65 -20.90
C GLU A 572 4.91 12.54 -21.40
N TYR A 573 3.84 12.84 -22.10
CA TYR A 573 2.93 11.84 -22.68
C TYR A 573 3.66 10.91 -23.65
N LYS A 574 4.46 11.47 -24.55
CA LYS A 574 5.24 10.68 -25.52
C LYS A 574 6.32 9.82 -24.85
N THR A 575 6.90 10.31 -23.75
CA THR A 575 7.93 9.55 -23.03
C THR A 575 7.31 8.42 -22.21
N VAL A 576 6.10 8.56 -21.67
CA VAL A 576 5.37 7.46 -21.04
C VAL A 576 5.20 6.31 -22.04
N ASP A 577 4.71 6.60 -23.25
CA ASP A 577 4.53 5.58 -24.29
C ASP A 577 5.85 4.88 -24.65
N LYS A 578 6.94 5.64 -24.78
CA LYS A 578 8.27 5.10 -25.06
C LYS A 578 8.82 4.25 -23.92
N ALA A 579 8.62 4.67 -22.67
CA ALA A 579 9.12 3.94 -21.50
C ALA A 579 8.44 2.57 -21.38
N TRP A 580 7.13 2.49 -21.54
CA TRP A 580 6.41 1.21 -21.57
C TRP A 580 6.78 0.34 -22.79
N ALA A 581 6.95 0.93 -23.97
CA ALA A 581 7.42 0.20 -25.15
C ALA A 581 8.85 -0.34 -24.96
N ALA A 582 9.69 0.38 -24.21
CA ALA A 582 11.07 -0.04 -23.89
C ALA A 582 11.13 -1.22 -22.92
N VAL A 583 10.05 -1.54 -22.23
CA VAL A 583 9.90 -2.76 -21.41
C VAL A 583 8.95 -3.80 -22.05
N ASN A 584 8.72 -3.68 -23.36
CA ASN A 584 7.88 -4.56 -24.16
C ASN A 584 6.38 -4.54 -23.80
N VAL A 585 5.88 -3.48 -23.20
CA VAL A 585 4.44 -3.25 -22.99
C VAL A 585 3.95 -2.24 -24.02
N THR A 586 3.24 -2.69 -25.07
CA THR A 586 2.84 -1.87 -26.23
C THR A 586 1.35 -1.97 -26.50
N ALA A 587 0.82 -1.10 -27.36
CA ALA A 587 -0.56 -1.22 -27.83
C ALA A 587 -0.76 -2.42 -28.80
N ALA A 588 0.33 -2.97 -29.34
CA ALA A 588 0.30 -4.01 -30.35
C ALA A 588 0.34 -5.43 -29.76
N ASN A 589 0.93 -5.61 -28.57
CA ASN A 589 0.86 -6.89 -27.87
C ASN A 589 -0.30 -6.90 -26.87
N THR A 590 -0.84 -8.07 -26.59
CA THR A 590 -1.98 -8.25 -25.69
C THR A 590 -1.54 -8.97 -24.43
N PRO A 591 -2.13 -8.64 -23.26
CA PRO A 591 -1.91 -9.41 -22.05
C PRO A 591 -2.25 -10.89 -22.26
N ALA A 592 -1.63 -11.77 -21.45
CA ALA A 592 -2.03 -13.17 -21.42
C ALA A 592 -3.54 -13.28 -21.10
N ALA A 593 -4.20 -14.25 -21.70
CA ALA A 593 -5.62 -14.49 -21.40
C ALA A 593 -5.76 -14.75 -19.89
N ARG A 594 -6.66 -14.02 -19.25
CA ARG A 594 -7.01 -14.23 -17.85
C ARG A 594 -7.76 -15.57 -17.75
N HIS A 595 -7.12 -16.60 -17.22
CA HIS A 595 -7.69 -17.94 -17.05
C HIS A 595 -8.25 -18.15 -15.64
#